data_93c52ef365c19cd3d3041bedbf1313ee
#
_entry.id   93c52ef365c19cd3d3041bedbf1313ee
#
_cell.length_a   1.000
_cell.length_b   1.000
_cell.length_c   1.000
_cell.angle_alpha   90.00
_cell.angle_beta   90.00
_cell.angle_gamma   90.00
#
_symmetry.space_group_name_H-M   'P 1'
#
loop_
_entity.id
_entity.type
_entity.pdbx_description
1 polymer ?
#
loop_
_entity_poly.entity_id
_entity_poly.type
_entity_poly.pdbx_seq_one_letter_code
_entity_poly.pdbx_strand_id
1 'polypeptide(L)'
;MLFRSAILPDDEATTYFGTSVWTHAKQRIPWLMILMLSATFTGMVTTHYEQAFVALPLLVSFMPMLMGTAGNCGNQVSTQMVRGLALDEIEPADFLKVVYKELRVSMIVGLVLGVANGLRIWLMYGVFGGGQYPNVMDYVVVVSLALFLSIILAKLVGGLLPLGAKKLGFDPAIMANPFLSTIVDCCSLLIYFQIATVVFRSYMG
;
A
#
# COMPACT_ATOMS: atom_id res chain seq x y z
N MET A 1 -22.10 -1.41 -14.19
CA MET A 1 -22.75 -0.42 -15.07
C MET A 1 -23.06 0.91 -14.37
N LEU A 2 -23.43 0.93 -13.08
CA LEU A 2 -23.80 2.15 -12.31
C LEU A 2 -22.67 3.18 -12.12
N PHE A 3 -21.41 2.77 -12.03
CA PHE A 3 -20.28 3.70 -11.86
C PHE A 3 -19.75 4.29 -13.19
N ARG A 4 -19.94 3.59 -14.30
CA ARG A 4 -19.56 4.12 -15.61
C ARG A 4 -20.42 5.33 -16.01
N SER A 5 -21.70 5.30 -15.69
CA SER A 5 -22.63 6.43 -15.92
C SER A 5 -22.40 7.62 -14.99
N ALA A 6 -21.81 7.41 -13.81
CA ALA A 6 -21.47 8.51 -12.89
C ALA A 6 -20.21 9.29 -13.30
N ILE A 7 -19.36 8.72 -14.17
CA ILE A 7 -18.09 9.32 -14.59
C ILE A 7 -18.11 9.77 -16.04
N LEU A 8 -18.92 9.15 -16.89
CA LEU A 8 -19.09 9.53 -18.29
C LEU A 8 -20.60 9.75 -18.56
N PRO A 9 -21.04 10.97 -18.85
CA PRO A 9 -22.39 11.18 -19.38
C PRO A 9 -22.51 10.43 -20.71
N ASP A 10 -23.65 9.75 -20.91
CA ASP A 10 -23.92 8.92 -22.10
C ASP A 10 -24.16 9.72 -23.39
N ASP A 11 -24.03 11.04 -23.37
CA ASP A 11 -24.23 11.89 -24.53
C ASP A 11 -22.96 12.63 -24.92
N GLU A 12 -22.58 12.40 -26.17
CA GLU A 12 -21.56 13.10 -26.97
C GLU A 12 -20.19 13.27 -26.33
N ALA A 13 -19.19 12.74 -27.00
CA ALA A 13 -17.76 12.80 -26.68
C ALA A 13 -17.32 14.13 -26.06
N THR A 14 -17.56 14.30 -24.76
CA THR A 14 -17.00 15.42 -24.00
C THR A 14 -15.51 15.19 -23.89
N THR A 15 -14.76 15.83 -24.79
CA THR A 15 -13.30 15.82 -24.74
C THR A 15 -12.86 16.40 -23.39
N TYR A 16 -11.74 15.92 -22.86
CA TYR A 16 -11.17 16.41 -21.60
C TYR A 16 -11.13 17.95 -21.54
N PHE A 17 -10.74 18.60 -22.65
CA PHE A 17 -10.67 20.06 -22.76
C PHE A 17 -12.02 20.74 -22.96
N GLY A 18 -13.03 20.03 -23.45
CA GLY A 18 -14.39 20.56 -23.64
C GLY A 18 -15.22 20.54 -22.35
N THR A 19 -14.85 19.74 -21.36
CA THR A 19 -15.56 19.67 -20.08
C THR A 19 -15.14 20.80 -19.15
N SER A 20 -16.10 21.49 -18.53
CA SER A 20 -15.80 22.59 -17.62
C SER A 20 -15.03 22.12 -16.38
N VAL A 21 -14.13 22.96 -15.87
CA VAL A 21 -13.36 22.71 -14.63
C VAL A 21 -14.29 22.37 -13.45
N TRP A 22 -15.44 23.05 -13.38
CA TRP A 22 -16.41 22.83 -12.30
C TRP A 22 -17.07 21.45 -12.37
N THR A 23 -17.35 20.96 -13.57
CA THR A 23 -17.89 19.62 -13.79
C THR A 23 -16.87 18.56 -13.36
N HIS A 24 -15.59 18.70 -13.77
CA HIS A 24 -14.53 17.82 -13.33
C HIS A 24 -14.36 17.81 -11.80
N ALA A 25 -14.41 18.98 -11.16
CA ALA A 25 -14.30 19.10 -9.72
C ALA A 25 -15.48 18.39 -9.02
N LYS A 26 -16.71 18.65 -9.42
CA LYS A 26 -17.91 18.00 -8.84
C LYS A 26 -17.87 16.48 -8.93
N GLN A 27 -17.36 15.93 -10.02
CA GLN A 27 -17.27 14.48 -10.22
C GLN A 27 -16.21 13.84 -9.33
N ARG A 28 -15.10 14.55 -9.04
CA ARG A 28 -13.95 14.02 -8.29
C ARG A 28 -14.05 14.23 -6.78
N ILE A 29 -14.63 15.35 -6.33
CA ILE A 29 -14.70 15.73 -4.92
C ILE A 29 -15.32 14.63 -4.04
N PRO A 30 -16.50 14.06 -4.33
CA PRO A 30 -17.11 13.04 -3.46
C PRO A 30 -16.20 11.83 -3.25
N TRP A 31 -15.55 11.38 -4.32
CA TRP A 31 -14.61 10.27 -4.25
C TRP A 31 -13.37 10.59 -3.41
N LEU A 32 -12.76 11.76 -3.63
CA LEU A 32 -11.60 12.23 -2.85
C LEU A 32 -11.95 12.42 -1.37
N MET A 33 -13.18 12.85 -1.04
CA MET A 33 -13.64 12.95 0.34
C MET A 33 -13.73 11.58 1.02
N ILE A 34 -14.21 10.54 0.32
CA ILE A 34 -14.22 9.18 0.85
C ILE A 34 -12.79 8.70 1.14
N LEU A 35 -11.85 8.97 0.23
CA LEU A 35 -10.44 8.60 0.42
C LEU A 35 -9.79 9.37 1.58
N MET A 36 -10.11 10.66 1.72
CA MET A 36 -9.64 11.48 2.84
C MET A 36 -10.16 10.93 4.18
N LEU A 37 -11.43 10.54 4.26
CA LEU A 37 -11.99 9.90 5.45
C LEU A 37 -11.31 8.55 5.72
N SER A 38 -11.05 7.76 4.69
CA SER A 38 -10.33 6.49 4.82
C SER A 38 -8.91 6.67 5.37
N ALA A 39 -8.21 7.76 4.98
CA ALA A 39 -6.88 8.07 5.51
C ALA A 39 -6.88 8.36 7.03
N THR A 40 -8.03 8.67 7.61
CA THR A 40 -8.18 8.83 9.06
C THR A 40 -7.82 7.55 9.82
N PHE A 41 -8.10 6.37 9.26
CA PHE A 41 -7.72 5.10 9.87
C PHE A 41 -6.19 4.96 9.99
N THR A 42 -5.45 5.37 8.98
CA THR A 42 -3.98 5.39 9.02
C THR A 42 -3.48 6.33 10.12
N GLY A 43 -4.11 7.51 10.25
CA GLY A 43 -3.83 8.45 11.33
C GLY A 43 -4.11 7.87 12.73
N MET A 44 -5.23 7.16 12.91
CA MET A 44 -5.56 6.51 14.19
C MET A 44 -4.53 5.44 14.57
N VAL A 45 -4.05 4.64 13.61
CA VAL A 45 -2.97 3.67 13.84
C VAL A 45 -1.71 4.40 14.31
N THR A 46 -1.32 5.47 13.63
CA THR A 46 -0.13 6.25 13.99
C THR A 46 -0.23 6.82 15.41
N THR A 47 -1.38 7.42 15.77
CA THR A 47 -1.61 7.98 17.11
C THR A 47 -1.58 6.90 18.20
N HIS A 48 -2.10 5.71 17.91
CA HIS A 48 -2.08 4.60 18.87
C HIS A 48 -0.65 4.20 19.29
N TYR A 49 0.31 4.32 18.38
CA TYR A 49 1.72 3.97 18.62
C TYR A 49 2.61 5.18 18.89
N GLU A 50 2.04 6.37 19.18
CA GLU A 50 2.78 7.62 19.37
C GLU A 50 3.90 7.52 20.41
N GLN A 51 3.69 6.80 21.52
CA GLN A 51 4.69 6.61 22.56
C GLN A 51 5.96 5.91 22.05
N ALA A 52 5.82 4.96 21.12
CA ALA A 52 6.95 4.30 20.49
C ALA A 52 7.78 5.28 19.65
N PHE A 53 7.16 6.30 19.06
CA PHE A 53 7.86 7.32 18.27
C PHE A 53 8.67 8.27 19.13
N VAL A 54 8.17 8.61 20.31
CA VAL A 54 8.91 9.47 21.25
C VAL A 54 10.19 8.78 21.72
N ALA A 55 10.11 7.48 22.02
CA ALA A 55 11.26 6.69 22.45
C ALA A 55 12.27 6.40 21.31
N LEU A 56 11.78 6.25 20.08
CA LEU A 56 12.58 5.81 18.93
C LEU A 56 12.25 6.66 17.67
N PRO A 57 12.68 7.94 17.62
CA PRO A 57 12.31 8.86 16.54
C PRO A 57 12.73 8.39 15.14
N LEU A 58 13.79 7.58 15.06
CA LEU A 58 14.27 7.03 13.79
C LEU A 58 13.22 6.13 13.11
N LEU A 59 12.32 5.48 13.88
CA LEU A 59 11.23 4.68 13.33
C LEU A 59 10.30 5.50 12.43
N VAL A 60 10.05 6.76 12.79
CA VAL A 60 9.19 7.65 12.00
C VAL A 60 9.75 7.89 10.60
N SER A 61 11.08 7.99 10.48
CA SER A 61 11.73 8.28 9.19
C SER A 61 11.59 7.15 8.16
N PHE A 62 11.31 5.91 8.61
CA PHE A 62 11.12 4.76 7.72
C PHE A 62 9.68 4.58 7.24
N MET A 63 8.68 5.22 7.89
CA MET A 63 7.25 5.06 7.54
C MET A 63 6.95 5.41 6.07
N PRO A 64 7.39 6.56 5.53
CA PRO A 64 7.09 6.91 4.14
C PRO A 64 7.68 5.91 3.14
N MET A 65 8.87 5.40 3.40
CA MET A 65 9.53 4.41 2.56
C MET A 65 8.77 3.07 2.59
N LEU A 66 8.38 2.63 3.78
CA LEU A 66 7.63 1.38 3.97
C LEU A 66 6.30 1.41 3.22
N MET A 67 5.47 2.44 3.50
CA MET A 67 4.16 2.63 2.88
C MET A 67 4.29 2.79 1.36
N GLY A 68 5.18 3.67 0.90
CA GLY A 68 5.39 3.94 -0.51
C GLY A 68 5.85 2.69 -1.29
N THR A 69 6.79 1.92 -0.73
CA THR A 69 7.29 0.70 -1.40
C THR A 69 6.22 -0.39 -1.44
N ALA A 70 5.51 -0.63 -0.33
CA ALA A 70 4.43 -1.60 -0.29
C ALA A 70 3.27 -1.19 -1.21
N GLY A 71 2.86 0.08 -1.18
CA GLY A 71 1.82 0.63 -2.06
C GLY A 71 2.17 0.48 -3.54
N ASN A 72 3.41 0.78 -3.93
CA ASN A 72 3.89 0.59 -5.31
C ASN A 72 3.82 -0.88 -5.73
N CYS A 73 4.21 -1.81 -4.86
CA CYS A 73 4.11 -3.24 -5.13
C CYS A 73 2.66 -3.71 -5.32
N GLY A 74 1.74 -3.22 -4.51
CA GLY A 74 0.32 -3.51 -4.63
C GLY A 74 -0.30 -2.91 -5.91
N ASN A 75 -0.01 -1.64 -6.20
CA ASN A 75 -0.49 -0.96 -7.40
C ASN A 75 -0.01 -1.63 -8.69
N GLN A 76 1.24 -2.13 -8.70
CA GLN A 76 1.78 -2.89 -9.84
C GLN A 76 0.92 -4.13 -10.15
N VAL A 77 0.57 -4.91 -9.12
CA VAL A 77 -0.28 -6.10 -9.30
C VAL A 77 -1.70 -5.71 -9.67
N SER A 78 -2.28 -4.72 -8.98
CA SER A 78 -3.63 -4.22 -9.26
C SER A 78 -3.79 -3.81 -10.74
N THR A 79 -2.81 -3.07 -11.28
CA THR A 79 -2.82 -2.67 -12.69
C THR A 79 -2.77 -3.88 -13.64
N GLN A 80 -1.97 -4.91 -13.31
CA GLN A 80 -1.92 -6.14 -14.12
C GLN A 80 -3.25 -6.90 -14.05
N MET A 81 -3.89 -6.97 -12.88
CA MET A 81 -5.20 -7.62 -12.72
C MET A 81 -6.30 -6.87 -13.48
N VAL A 82 -6.34 -5.54 -13.37
CA VAL A 82 -7.31 -4.72 -14.12
C VAL A 82 -7.16 -4.96 -15.63
N ARG A 83 -5.93 -4.97 -16.12
CA ARG A 83 -5.64 -5.27 -17.53
C ARG A 83 -6.08 -6.69 -17.92
N GLY A 84 -5.71 -7.71 -17.13
CA GLY A 84 -6.08 -9.11 -17.38
C GLY A 84 -7.60 -9.32 -17.40
N LEU A 85 -8.33 -8.65 -16.48
CA LEU A 85 -9.78 -8.65 -16.43
C LEU A 85 -10.44 -7.94 -17.64
N ALA A 86 -9.80 -6.89 -18.17
CA ALA A 86 -10.29 -6.15 -19.34
C ALA A 86 -10.07 -6.90 -20.66
N LEU A 87 -9.05 -7.75 -20.72
CA LEU A 87 -8.70 -8.59 -21.89
C LEU A 87 -9.31 -10.00 -21.81
N ASP A 88 -10.12 -10.28 -20.79
CA ASP A 88 -10.68 -11.61 -20.50
C ASP A 88 -9.62 -12.72 -20.36
N GLU A 89 -8.36 -12.35 -20.00
CA GLU A 89 -7.27 -13.28 -19.68
C GLU A 89 -7.40 -13.86 -18.27
N ILE A 90 -8.13 -13.17 -17.39
CA ILE A 90 -8.37 -13.53 -15.99
C ILE A 90 -9.86 -13.36 -15.69
N GLU A 91 -10.43 -14.37 -15.02
CA GLU A 91 -11.81 -14.34 -14.54
C GLU A 91 -11.86 -14.23 -13.02
N PRO A 92 -12.96 -13.71 -12.42
CA PRO A 92 -13.13 -13.71 -10.98
C PRO A 92 -13.06 -15.10 -10.33
N ALA A 93 -13.33 -16.16 -11.11
CA ALA A 93 -13.20 -17.54 -10.68
C ALA A 93 -11.75 -18.00 -10.47
N ASP A 94 -10.77 -17.31 -11.06
CA ASP A 94 -9.34 -17.63 -10.96
C ASP A 94 -8.69 -17.14 -9.65
N PHE A 95 -9.49 -16.71 -8.69
CA PHE A 95 -9.06 -16.16 -7.39
C PHE A 95 -7.92 -16.97 -6.75
N LEU A 96 -8.06 -18.29 -6.59
CA LEU A 96 -7.04 -19.14 -5.96
C LEU A 96 -5.74 -19.20 -6.78
N LYS A 97 -5.84 -19.21 -8.10
CA LYS A 97 -4.67 -19.21 -8.98
C LYS A 97 -3.89 -17.89 -8.85
N VAL A 98 -4.60 -16.77 -8.77
CA VAL A 98 -4.02 -15.45 -8.56
C VAL A 98 -3.32 -15.37 -7.20
N VAL A 99 -4.01 -15.78 -6.11
CA VAL A 99 -3.42 -15.82 -4.77
C VAL A 99 -2.13 -16.63 -4.74
N TYR A 100 -2.16 -17.85 -5.29
CA TYR A 100 -0.99 -18.72 -5.28
C TYR A 100 0.18 -18.15 -6.09
N LYS A 101 -0.12 -17.55 -7.25
CA LYS A 101 0.89 -16.92 -8.11
C LYS A 101 1.49 -15.70 -7.42
N GLU A 102 0.65 -14.79 -6.92
CA GLU A 102 1.12 -13.55 -6.28
C GLU A 102 1.84 -13.81 -4.96
N LEU A 103 1.45 -14.83 -4.20
CA LEU A 103 2.18 -15.22 -3.00
C LEU A 103 3.63 -15.61 -3.33
N ARG A 104 3.84 -16.42 -4.37
CA ARG A 104 5.19 -16.83 -4.79
C ARG A 104 6.02 -15.66 -5.31
N VAL A 105 5.41 -14.79 -6.12
CA VAL A 105 6.09 -13.58 -6.62
C VAL A 105 6.43 -12.63 -5.46
N SER A 106 5.50 -12.44 -4.53
CA SER A 106 5.71 -11.54 -3.39
C SER A 106 6.82 -12.02 -2.44
N MET A 107 6.97 -13.33 -2.25
CA MET A 107 8.09 -13.87 -1.46
C MET A 107 9.44 -13.55 -2.09
N ILE A 108 9.57 -13.69 -3.41
CA ILE A 108 10.82 -13.36 -4.10
C ILE A 108 11.09 -11.86 -4.06
N VAL A 109 10.12 -11.06 -4.45
CA VAL A 109 10.25 -9.59 -4.50
C VAL A 109 10.47 -9.03 -3.09
N GLY A 110 9.72 -9.50 -2.11
CA GLY A 110 9.82 -9.09 -0.71
C GLY A 110 11.18 -9.42 -0.11
N LEU A 111 11.71 -10.62 -0.40
CA LEU A 111 13.05 -11.01 0.06
C LEU A 111 14.13 -10.10 -0.55
N VAL A 112 14.10 -9.89 -1.86
CA VAL A 112 15.09 -9.05 -2.55
C VAL A 112 15.04 -7.61 -2.02
N LEU A 113 13.85 -7.01 -1.94
CA LEU A 113 13.69 -5.65 -1.45
C LEU A 113 13.98 -5.53 0.04
N GLY A 114 13.61 -6.52 0.85
CA GLY A 114 13.92 -6.56 2.27
C GLY A 114 15.43 -6.60 2.54
N VAL A 115 16.16 -7.46 1.83
CA VAL A 115 17.63 -7.55 1.93
C VAL A 115 18.29 -6.25 1.45
N ALA A 116 17.88 -5.72 0.30
CA ALA A 116 18.41 -4.47 -0.23
C ALA A 116 18.17 -3.29 0.72
N ASN A 117 16.97 -3.23 1.33
CA ASN A 117 16.65 -2.19 2.31
C ASN A 117 17.46 -2.36 3.61
N GLY A 118 17.63 -3.60 4.09
CA GLY A 118 18.46 -3.88 5.26
C GLY A 118 19.90 -3.44 5.06
N LEU A 119 20.49 -3.77 3.91
CA LEU A 119 21.82 -3.32 3.52
C LEU A 119 21.89 -1.78 3.46
N ARG A 120 20.88 -1.12 2.88
CA ARG A 120 20.80 0.35 2.84
C ARG A 120 20.79 0.96 4.24
N ILE A 121 19.96 0.43 5.15
CA ILE A 121 19.89 0.94 6.54
C ILE A 121 21.22 0.72 7.25
N TRP A 122 21.79 -0.45 7.13
CA TRP A 122 23.08 -0.77 7.74
C TRP A 122 24.21 0.15 7.24
N LEU A 123 24.27 0.41 5.94
CA LEU A 123 25.25 1.35 5.38
C LEU A 123 25.02 2.78 5.86
N MET A 124 23.78 3.30 5.77
CA MET A 124 23.50 4.70 6.09
C MET A 124 23.66 5.02 7.58
N TYR A 125 23.19 4.15 8.47
CA TYR A 125 23.14 4.41 9.90
C TYR A 125 24.22 3.66 10.69
N GLY A 126 24.68 2.52 10.19
CA GLY A 126 25.77 1.75 10.83
C GLY A 126 27.15 2.22 10.42
N VAL A 127 27.40 2.30 9.10
CA VAL A 127 28.74 2.65 8.59
C VAL A 127 28.92 4.16 8.53
N PHE A 128 28.00 4.88 7.86
CA PHE A 128 28.12 6.33 7.67
C PHE A 128 27.54 7.16 8.82
N GLY A 129 26.74 6.54 9.71
CA GLY A 129 26.11 7.22 10.85
C GLY A 129 27.03 7.56 12.02
N GLY A 130 28.33 7.24 11.93
CA GLY A 130 29.35 7.65 12.92
C GLY A 130 29.12 7.15 14.36
N GLY A 131 28.38 6.03 14.54
CA GLY A 131 28.09 5.47 15.88
C GLY A 131 26.92 6.17 16.61
N GLN A 132 26.22 7.08 15.97
CA GLN A 132 25.06 7.79 16.55
C GLN A 132 23.91 6.85 16.91
N TYR A 133 23.82 5.68 16.26
CA TYR A 133 22.75 4.71 16.44
C TYR A 133 23.32 3.35 16.90
N PRO A 134 23.46 3.12 18.22
CA PRO A 134 24.10 1.89 18.73
C PRO A 134 23.37 0.59 18.36
N ASN A 135 22.05 0.66 18.14
CA ASN A 135 21.20 -0.52 17.88
C ASN A 135 20.75 -0.60 16.42
N VAL A 136 21.62 -0.24 15.47
CA VAL A 136 21.28 -0.22 14.03
C VAL A 136 20.73 -1.57 13.55
N MET A 137 21.23 -2.69 14.09
CA MET A 137 20.79 -4.02 13.68
C MET A 137 19.32 -4.29 14.02
N ASP A 138 18.81 -3.76 15.12
CA ASP A 138 17.40 -3.87 15.49
C ASP A 138 16.53 -3.12 14.48
N TYR A 139 16.94 -1.93 14.04
CA TYR A 139 16.25 -1.19 12.96
C TYR A 139 16.32 -1.95 11.62
N VAL A 140 17.47 -2.55 11.27
CA VAL A 140 17.61 -3.37 10.06
C VAL A 140 16.60 -4.51 10.07
N VAL A 141 16.52 -5.25 11.17
CA VAL A 141 15.58 -6.38 11.31
C VAL A 141 14.13 -5.92 11.25
N VAL A 142 13.76 -4.94 12.07
CA VAL A 142 12.38 -4.44 12.17
C VAL A 142 11.89 -3.91 10.82
N VAL A 143 12.65 -3.03 10.20
CA VAL A 143 12.20 -2.36 8.95
C VAL A 143 12.21 -3.31 7.77
N SER A 144 13.22 -4.21 7.67
CA SER A 144 13.29 -5.16 6.56
C SER A 144 12.23 -6.27 6.67
N LEU A 145 11.97 -6.77 7.87
CA LEU A 145 10.92 -7.76 8.10
C LEU A 145 9.53 -7.15 7.88
N ALA A 146 9.30 -5.94 8.38
CA ALA A 146 8.06 -5.23 8.15
C ALA A 146 7.84 -4.97 6.65
N LEU A 147 8.87 -4.55 5.92
CA LEU A 147 8.79 -4.34 4.47
C LEU A 147 8.47 -5.65 3.74
N PHE A 148 9.13 -6.74 4.10
CA PHE A 148 8.89 -8.06 3.52
C PHE A 148 7.41 -8.48 3.67
N LEU A 149 6.88 -8.42 4.89
CA LEU A 149 5.49 -8.79 5.17
C LEU A 149 4.49 -7.83 4.52
N SER A 150 4.79 -6.53 4.51
CA SER A 150 3.96 -5.52 3.85
C SER A 150 3.88 -5.72 2.34
N ILE A 151 4.96 -6.13 1.68
CA ILE A 151 4.97 -6.45 0.25
C ILE A 151 4.10 -7.68 -0.05
N ILE A 152 4.17 -8.72 0.78
CA ILE A 152 3.31 -9.90 0.62
C ILE A 152 1.83 -9.48 0.70
N LEU A 153 1.48 -8.75 1.75
CA LEU A 153 0.12 -8.27 1.95
C LEU A 153 -0.33 -7.37 0.80
N ALA A 154 0.50 -6.40 0.39
CA ALA A 154 0.18 -5.45 -0.67
C ALA A 154 -0.09 -6.15 -2.00
N LYS A 155 0.72 -7.13 -2.38
CA LYS A 155 0.53 -7.89 -3.62
C LYS A 155 -0.71 -8.77 -3.58
N LEU A 156 -1.01 -9.40 -2.45
CA LEU A 156 -2.24 -10.18 -2.28
C LEU A 156 -3.48 -9.29 -2.37
N VAL A 157 -3.50 -8.15 -1.65
CA VAL A 157 -4.60 -7.19 -1.72
C VAL A 157 -4.74 -6.63 -3.13
N GLY A 158 -3.61 -6.23 -3.76
CA GLY A 158 -3.58 -5.72 -5.14
C GLY A 158 -4.10 -6.72 -6.17
N GLY A 159 -3.86 -8.01 -5.96
CA GLY A 159 -4.40 -9.07 -6.80
C GLY A 159 -5.90 -9.32 -6.60
N LEU A 160 -6.35 -9.29 -5.35
CA LEU A 160 -7.71 -9.67 -4.98
C LEU A 160 -8.74 -8.58 -5.13
N LEU A 161 -8.35 -7.33 -4.91
CA LEU A 161 -9.26 -6.20 -4.88
C LEU A 161 -9.94 -5.95 -6.24
N PRO A 162 -9.24 -5.99 -7.40
CA PRO A 162 -9.87 -5.88 -8.72
C PRO A 162 -10.80 -7.07 -9.05
N LEU A 163 -10.43 -8.28 -8.65
CA LEU A 163 -11.28 -9.48 -8.82
C LEU A 163 -12.58 -9.36 -8.03
N GLY A 164 -12.46 -8.91 -6.76
CA GLY A 164 -13.61 -8.66 -5.90
C GLY A 164 -14.53 -7.56 -6.46
N ALA A 165 -13.96 -6.45 -6.95
CA ALA A 165 -14.71 -5.37 -7.57
C ALA A 165 -15.50 -5.85 -8.79
N LYS A 166 -14.87 -6.61 -9.71
CA LYS A 166 -15.56 -7.18 -10.88
C LYS A 166 -16.68 -8.14 -10.48
N LYS A 167 -16.45 -8.98 -9.46
CA LYS A 167 -17.47 -9.92 -8.95
C LYS A 167 -18.69 -9.21 -8.36
N LEU A 168 -18.48 -8.05 -7.73
CA LEU A 168 -19.55 -7.22 -7.15
C LEU A 168 -20.21 -6.29 -8.17
N GLY A 169 -19.78 -6.30 -9.44
CA GLY A 169 -20.33 -5.46 -10.51
C GLY A 169 -19.78 -4.03 -10.51
N PHE A 170 -18.72 -3.76 -9.77
CA PHE A 170 -18.01 -2.48 -9.79
C PHE A 170 -16.93 -2.46 -10.89
N ASP A 171 -16.56 -1.25 -11.34
CA ASP A 171 -15.42 -1.09 -12.24
C ASP A 171 -14.09 -1.26 -11.48
N PRO A 172 -13.31 -2.32 -11.78
CA PRO A 172 -12.05 -2.56 -11.09
C PRO A 172 -11.03 -1.43 -11.25
N ALA A 173 -11.04 -0.71 -12.38
CA ALA A 173 -10.09 0.35 -12.67
C ALA A 173 -10.30 1.59 -11.79
N ILE A 174 -11.53 1.85 -11.39
CA ILE A 174 -11.88 3.02 -10.57
C ILE A 174 -11.65 2.74 -9.09
N MET A 175 -12.06 1.55 -8.64
CA MET A 175 -12.09 1.25 -7.21
C MET A 175 -10.78 0.69 -6.66
N ALA A 176 -9.99 -0.03 -7.49
CA ALA A 176 -8.89 -0.81 -6.98
C ALA A 176 -7.79 0.06 -6.34
N ASN A 177 -7.24 1.01 -7.06
CA ASN A 177 -6.03 1.73 -6.62
C ASN A 177 -6.22 2.58 -5.35
N PRO A 178 -7.27 3.39 -5.20
CA PRO A 178 -7.42 4.23 -4.01
C PRO A 178 -7.68 3.43 -2.74
N PHE A 179 -8.55 2.41 -2.81
CA PHE A 179 -8.79 1.53 -1.66
C PHE A 179 -7.56 0.70 -1.33
N LEU A 180 -6.84 0.23 -2.35
CA LEU A 180 -5.60 -0.49 -2.18
C LEU A 180 -4.60 0.31 -1.35
N SER A 181 -4.34 1.57 -1.73
CA SER A 181 -3.38 2.42 -1.00
C SER A 181 -3.77 2.56 0.47
N THR A 182 -5.03 2.88 0.77
CA THR A 182 -5.48 3.04 2.17
C THR A 182 -5.33 1.75 2.97
N ILE A 183 -5.72 0.60 2.41
CA ILE A 183 -5.61 -0.70 3.08
C ILE A 183 -4.14 -1.05 3.31
N VAL A 184 -3.32 -0.90 2.27
CA VAL A 184 -1.89 -1.24 2.35
C VAL A 184 -1.17 -0.34 3.34
N ASP A 185 -1.42 0.96 3.33
CA ASP A 185 -0.80 1.91 4.25
C ASP A 185 -1.15 1.59 5.71
N CYS A 186 -2.43 1.41 6.01
CA CYS A 186 -2.89 1.08 7.35
C CYS A 186 -2.30 -0.25 7.84
N CYS A 187 -2.39 -1.30 7.03
CA CYS A 187 -1.89 -2.62 7.40
C CYS A 187 -0.36 -2.67 7.50
N SER A 188 0.36 -1.97 6.61
CA SER A 188 1.83 -1.89 6.66
C SER A 188 2.32 -1.21 7.94
N LEU A 189 1.65 -0.14 8.37
CA LEU A 189 1.95 0.51 9.64
C LEU A 189 1.65 -0.39 10.84
N LEU A 190 0.52 -1.10 10.83
CA LEU A 190 0.20 -2.07 11.89
C LEU A 190 1.27 -3.16 11.99
N ILE A 191 1.67 -3.77 10.86
CA ILE A 191 2.74 -4.78 10.83
C ILE A 191 4.04 -4.17 11.37
N TYR A 192 4.40 -2.98 10.90
CA TYR A 192 5.62 -2.30 11.29
C TYR A 192 5.69 -2.05 12.80
N PHE A 193 4.63 -1.46 13.36
CA PHE A 193 4.61 -1.15 14.79
C PHE A 193 4.51 -2.36 15.68
N GLN A 194 3.80 -3.40 15.27
CA GLN A 194 3.76 -4.67 16.02
C GLN A 194 5.18 -5.26 16.11
N ILE A 195 5.91 -5.31 15.01
CA ILE A 195 7.30 -5.82 15.01
C ILE A 195 8.20 -4.91 15.85
N ALA A 196 8.08 -3.58 15.66
CA ALA A 196 8.88 -2.61 16.42
C ALA A 196 8.64 -2.73 17.93
N THR A 197 7.37 -2.84 18.35
CA THR A 197 7.02 -3.02 19.77
C THR A 197 7.60 -4.28 20.38
N VAL A 198 7.63 -5.38 19.62
CA VAL A 198 8.22 -6.64 20.10
C VAL A 198 9.74 -6.52 20.23
N VAL A 199 10.42 -6.01 19.21
CA VAL A 199 11.90 -5.93 19.16
C VAL A 199 12.42 -4.88 20.14
N PHE A 200 11.79 -3.72 20.21
CA PHE A 200 12.22 -2.60 21.06
C PHE A 200 11.54 -2.57 22.44
N ARG A 201 10.91 -3.64 22.86
CA ARG A 201 10.18 -3.71 24.14
C ARG A 201 11.03 -3.29 25.34
N SER A 202 12.32 -3.63 25.34
CA SER A 202 13.27 -3.26 26.39
C SER A 202 13.63 -1.77 26.43
N TYR A 203 13.32 -1.01 25.38
CA TYR A 203 13.61 0.42 25.27
C TYR A 203 12.36 1.29 25.51
N MET A 204 11.17 0.68 25.54
CA MET A 204 9.88 1.35 25.69
C MET A 204 9.27 1.18 27.09
N GLY A 205 9.91 0.37 27.97
CA GLY A 205 9.46 0.08 29.33
C GLY A 205 10.11 0.93 30.39
#